data_08ddbd11b0064231927bdf93bc6e52d1
#
_entry.id   08ddbd11b0064231927bdf93bc6e52d1
#
_cell.length_a   1.000
_cell.length_b   1.000
_cell.length_c   1.000
_cell.angle_alpha   90.00
_cell.angle_beta   90.00
_cell.angle_gamma   90.00
#
_symmetry.space_group_name_H-M   'P 1'
#
loop_
_entity.id
_entity.type
_entity.pdbx_description
1 polymer ?
#
loop_
_entity_poly.entity_id
_entity_poly.type
_entity_poly.pdbx_seq_one_letter_code
_entity_poly.pdbx_strand_id
1 'polypeptide(L)'
;MNEWIYYGLVAALFISIKDILFTDLIKKYDYIDLIIISNILVFVFTIGYLMYTKKKVRKIDKLDICKLILKIIIIYLIIDPCIYMSIKKTDNPGSAKAIVNLNTALTFILSIYLLNKKYTYKNLLLILVIVVVSLLLR
;
A
#
# COMPACT_ATOMS: atom_id res chain seq x y z
N MET A 1 -12.53 -13.80 17.47
CA MET A 1 -11.53 -13.29 16.51
C MET A 1 -11.36 -11.80 16.79
N ASN A 2 -10.15 -11.29 16.93
CA ASN A 2 -9.95 -9.87 17.23
C ASN A 2 -10.46 -9.01 16.06
N GLU A 3 -11.16 -7.92 16.36
CA GLU A 3 -11.78 -7.05 15.34
C GLU A 3 -10.81 -6.57 14.26
N TRP A 4 -9.56 -6.27 14.64
CA TRP A 4 -8.54 -5.82 13.69
C TRP A 4 -8.21 -6.87 12.61
N ILE A 5 -8.32 -8.18 12.92
CA ILE A 5 -8.09 -9.27 11.97
C ILE A 5 -9.18 -9.25 10.90
N TYR A 6 -10.44 -9.05 11.31
CA TYR A 6 -11.56 -8.95 10.38
C TYR A 6 -11.36 -7.80 9.38
N TYR A 7 -11.06 -6.60 9.88
CA TYR A 7 -10.78 -5.45 9.01
C TYR A 7 -9.57 -5.69 8.10
N GLY A 8 -8.54 -6.36 8.60
CA GLY A 8 -7.37 -6.73 7.80
C GLY A 8 -7.70 -7.68 6.65
N LEU A 9 -8.52 -8.70 6.90
CA LEU A 9 -8.96 -9.66 5.86
C LEU A 9 -9.83 -8.99 4.81
N VAL A 10 -10.79 -8.15 5.22
CA VAL A 10 -11.62 -7.38 4.29
C VAL A 10 -10.75 -6.45 3.43
N ALA A 11 -9.83 -5.74 4.05
CA ALA A 11 -8.90 -4.87 3.32
C ALA A 11 -8.05 -5.67 2.32
N ALA A 12 -7.51 -6.82 2.70
CA ALA A 12 -6.71 -7.68 1.82
C ALA A 12 -7.51 -8.13 0.59
N LEU A 13 -8.77 -8.53 0.78
CA LEU A 13 -9.65 -8.93 -0.31
C LEU A 13 -9.85 -7.78 -1.31
N PHE A 14 -10.22 -6.58 -0.83
CA PHE A 14 -10.46 -5.43 -1.70
C PHE A 14 -9.19 -4.89 -2.35
N ILE A 15 -8.04 -4.97 -1.67
CA ILE A 15 -6.74 -4.64 -2.27
C ILE A 15 -6.45 -5.58 -3.44
N SER A 16 -6.70 -6.89 -3.28
CA SER A 16 -6.48 -7.86 -4.37
C SER A 16 -7.36 -7.58 -5.59
N ILE A 17 -8.65 -7.28 -5.38
CA ILE A 17 -9.57 -6.89 -6.45
C ILE A 17 -9.08 -5.61 -7.16
N LYS A 18 -8.73 -4.58 -6.39
CA LYS A 18 -8.17 -3.33 -6.92
C LYS A 18 -6.92 -3.58 -7.76
N ASP A 19 -6.02 -4.44 -7.29
CA ASP A 19 -4.76 -4.72 -7.98
C ASP A 19 -4.98 -5.45 -9.31
N ILE A 20 -5.95 -6.36 -9.38
CA ILE A 20 -6.34 -7.02 -10.64
C ILE A 20 -6.90 -6.01 -11.62
N LEU A 21 -7.85 -5.16 -11.18
CA LEU A 21 -8.43 -4.11 -12.02
C LEU A 21 -7.37 -3.12 -12.52
N PHE A 22 -6.41 -2.78 -11.66
CA PHE A 22 -5.35 -1.84 -12.02
C PHE A 22 -4.31 -2.43 -12.97
N THR A 23 -4.12 -3.74 -12.95
CA THR A 23 -3.17 -4.43 -13.84
C THR A 23 -3.50 -4.21 -15.32
N ASP A 24 -4.76 -4.27 -15.71
CA ASP A 24 -5.19 -4.03 -17.09
C ASP A 24 -4.91 -2.59 -17.52
N LEU A 25 -5.05 -1.64 -16.61
CA LEU A 25 -4.77 -0.22 -16.89
C LEU A 25 -3.26 0.02 -17.04
N ILE A 26 -2.42 -0.59 -16.21
CA ILE A 26 -0.95 -0.49 -16.29
C ILE A 26 -0.42 -0.99 -17.64
N LYS A 27 -1.06 -2.00 -18.23
CA LYS A 27 -0.66 -2.52 -19.54
C LYS A 27 -1.04 -1.61 -20.70
N LYS A 28 -2.06 -0.76 -20.52
CA LYS A 28 -2.63 0.09 -21.58
C LYS A 28 -2.13 1.53 -21.56
N TYR A 29 -1.86 2.07 -20.39
CA TYR A 29 -1.59 3.49 -20.18
C TYR A 29 -0.23 3.71 -19.54
N ASP A 30 0.33 4.89 -19.76
CA ASP A 30 1.56 5.29 -19.10
C ASP A 30 1.33 5.67 -17.63
N TYR A 31 2.38 5.55 -16.86
CA TYR A 31 2.33 5.79 -15.41
C TYR A 31 1.82 7.19 -15.05
N ILE A 32 2.27 8.21 -15.79
CA ILE A 32 1.91 9.62 -15.53
C ILE A 32 0.42 9.83 -15.76
N ASP A 33 -0.14 9.29 -16.84
CA ASP A 33 -1.56 9.42 -17.17
C ASP A 33 -2.44 8.79 -16.10
N LEU A 34 -2.07 7.59 -15.64
CA LEU A 34 -2.79 6.88 -14.59
C LEU A 34 -2.78 7.65 -13.26
N ILE A 35 -1.64 8.24 -12.91
CA ILE A 35 -1.54 9.05 -11.68
C ILE A 35 -2.39 10.30 -11.77
N ILE A 36 -2.30 11.05 -12.87
CA ILE A 36 -3.05 12.30 -13.01
C ILE A 36 -4.55 12.01 -12.90
N ILE A 37 -5.06 11.06 -13.68
CA ILE A 37 -6.49 10.73 -13.70
C ILE A 37 -6.93 10.19 -12.34
N SER A 38 -6.16 9.29 -11.73
CA SER A 38 -6.49 8.73 -10.41
C SER A 38 -6.55 9.80 -9.33
N ASN A 39 -5.61 10.74 -9.32
CA ASN A 39 -5.59 11.82 -8.34
C ASN A 39 -6.76 12.79 -8.50
N ILE A 40 -7.14 13.12 -9.74
CA ILE A 40 -8.33 13.94 -10.00
C ILE A 40 -9.58 13.23 -9.47
N LEU A 41 -9.75 11.95 -9.75
CA LEU A 41 -10.89 11.18 -9.27
C LEU A 41 -10.90 11.10 -7.73
N VAL A 42 -9.78 10.79 -7.10
CA VAL A 42 -9.67 10.77 -5.63
C VAL A 42 -10.03 12.13 -5.03
N PHE A 43 -9.57 13.23 -5.63
CA PHE A 43 -9.90 14.58 -5.18
C PHE A 43 -11.41 14.85 -5.25
N VAL A 44 -12.06 14.54 -6.37
CA VAL A 44 -13.51 14.69 -6.56
C VAL A 44 -14.28 13.85 -5.53
N PHE A 45 -13.92 12.57 -5.34
CA PHE A 45 -14.55 11.71 -4.34
C PHE A 45 -14.35 12.23 -2.92
N THR A 46 -13.16 12.74 -2.60
CA THR A 46 -12.88 13.29 -1.27
C THR A 46 -13.73 14.52 -0.97
N ILE A 47 -13.85 15.43 -1.94
CA ILE A 47 -14.73 16.61 -1.79
C ILE A 47 -16.19 16.17 -1.64
N GLY A 48 -16.68 15.27 -2.50
CA GLY A 48 -18.03 14.73 -2.39
C GLY A 48 -18.31 14.11 -1.01
N TYR A 49 -17.36 13.33 -0.48
CA TYR A 49 -17.46 12.74 0.84
C TYR A 49 -17.48 13.79 1.96
N LEU A 50 -16.65 14.83 1.87
CA LEU A 50 -16.64 15.93 2.85
C LEU A 50 -17.97 16.69 2.84
N MET A 51 -18.53 16.96 1.66
CA MET A 51 -19.83 17.63 1.52
C MET A 51 -20.97 16.77 2.10
N TYR A 52 -20.94 15.46 1.83
CA TYR A 52 -21.93 14.52 2.36
C TYR A 52 -21.88 14.40 3.88
N THR A 53 -20.69 14.25 4.45
CA THR A 53 -20.51 14.02 5.89
C THR A 53 -20.53 15.32 6.71
N LYS A 54 -20.46 16.49 6.06
CA LYS A 54 -20.33 17.81 6.71
C LYS A 54 -19.21 17.87 7.76
N LYS A 55 -18.22 16.98 7.62
CA LYS A 55 -17.13 16.86 8.60
C LYS A 55 -16.12 18.00 8.41
N LYS A 56 -15.84 18.73 9.48
CA LYS A 56 -14.79 19.75 9.47
C LYS A 56 -13.42 19.08 9.58
N VAL A 57 -12.51 19.43 8.68
CA VAL A 57 -11.11 19.00 8.75
C VAL A 57 -10.44 19.68 9.94
N ARG A 58 -9.81 18.89 10.81
CA ARG A 58 -9.07 19.42 11.96
C ARG A 58 -7.78 20.11 11.50
N LYS A 59 -7.35 21.14 12.23
CA LYS A 59 -6.02 21.72 12.01
C LYS A 59 -4.96 20.66 12.30
N ILE A 60 -4.00 20.53 11.40
CA ILE A 60 -2.86 19.61 11.51
C ILE A 60 -1.63 20.45 11.83
N ASP A 61 -0.79 19.98 12.73
CA ASP A 61 0.45 20.63 13.11
C ASP A 61 1.44 20.69 11.94
N LYS A 62 2.28 21.73 11.89
CA LYS A 62 3.27 21.92 10.82
C LYS A 62 4.20 20.73 10.67
N LEU A 63 4.63 20.12 11.76
CA LEU A 63 5.52 18.94 11.75
C LEU A 63 4.83 17.74 11.14
N ASP A 64 3.54 17.53 11.38
CA ASP A 64 2.77 16.44 10.79
C ASP A 64 2.47 16.71 9.31
N ILE A 65 2.30 17.95 8.90
CA ILE A 65 2.23 18.34 7.49
C ILE A 65 3.55 17.95 6.77
N CYS A 66 4.71 18.25 7.37
CA CYS A 66 6.00 17.83 6.78
C CYS A 66 6.11 16.31 6.62
N LYS A 67 5.66 15.53 7.59
CA LYS A 67 5.62 14.06 7.49
C LYS A 67 4.69 13.60 6.36
N LEU A 68 3.52 14.25 6.20
CA LEU A 68 2.59 13.95 5.11
C LEU A 68 3.19 14.28 3.74
N ILE A 69 3.87 15.41 3.61
CA ILE A 69 4.56 15.78 2.37
C ILE A 69 5.64 14.75 2.05
N LEU A 70 6.48 14.39 3.02
CA LEU A 70 7.52 13.38 2.83
C LEU A 70 6.93 12.03 2.41
N LYS A 71 5.83 11.59 3.05
CA LYS A 71 5.09 10.39 2.67
C LYS A 71 4.63 10.46 1.20
N ILE A 72 4.05 11.57 0.77
CA ILE A 72 3.57 11.77 -0.59
C ILE A 72 4.73 11.68 -1.59
N ILE A 73 5.85 12.36 -1.32
CA ILE A 73 7.05 12.31 -2.15
C ILE A 73 7.55 10.88 -2.31
N ILE A 74 7.67 10.11 -1.22
CA ILE A 74 8.12 8.71 -1.27
C ILE A 74 7.17 7.85 -2.08
N ILE A 75 5.86 8.02 -1.93
CA ILE A 75 4.87 7.26 -2.69
C ILE A 75 5.01 7.55 -4.19
N TYR A 76 4.90 8.80 -4.60
CA TYR A 76 4.82 9.16 -6.02
C TYR A 76 6.14 9.07 -6.76
N LEU A 77 7.29 9.34 -6.11
CA LEU A 77 8.58 9.32 -6.79
C LEU A 77 9.28 7.96 -6.71
N ILE A 78 8.94 7.12 -5.74
CA ILE A 78 9.67 5.85 -5.52
C ILE A 78 8.73 4.65 -5.58
N ILE A 79 7.71 4.59 -4.70
CA ILE A 79 6.90 3.39 -4.51
C ILE A 79 6.07 3.08 -5.75
N ASP A 80 5.26 4.01 -6.18
CA ASP A 80 4.32 3.79 -7.27
C ASP A 80 5.00 3.53 -8.62
N PRO A 81 6.07 4.26 -9.02
CA PRO A 81 6.82 3.91 -10.22
C PRO A 81 7.45 2.51 -10.16
N CYS A 82 8.00 2.13 -9.00
CA CYS A 82 8.58 0.79 -8.83
C CYS A 82 7.52 -0.31 -8.92
N ILE A 83 6.36 -0.13 -8.30
CA ILE A 83 5.22 -1.06 -8.39
C ILE A 83 4.72 -1.15 -9.84
N TYR A 84 4.51 0.00 -10.50
CA TYR A 84 4.10 0.06 -11.89
C TYR A 84 5.06 -0.72 -12.79
N MET A 85 6.37 -0.45 -12.71
CA MET A 85 7.38 -1.14 -13.51
C MET A 85 7.46 -2.62 -13.18
N SER A 86 7.31 -3.02 -11.93
CA SER A 86 7.28 -4.41 -11.51
C SER A 86 6.12 -5.17 -12.16
N ILE A 87 4.91 -4.60 -12.15
CA ILE A 87 3.74 -5.22 -12.76
C ILE A 87 3.84 -5.20 -14.30
N LYS A 88 4.34 -4.10 -14.89
CA LYS A 88 4.47 -3.95 -16.35
C LYS A 88 5.45 -4.96 -16.96
N LYS A 89 6.52 -5.29 -16.23
CA LYS A 89 7.59 -6.18 -16.70
C LYS A 89 7.38 -7.67 -16.41
N THR A 90 6.34 -8.03 -15.68
CA THR A 90 6.05 -9.43 -15.33
C THR A 90 4.87 -9.97 -16.14
N ASP A 91 4.93 -11.26 -16.47
CA ASP A 91 3.79 -11.97 -17.07
C ASP A 91 2.73 -12.29 -16.02
N ASN A 92 3.14 -12.44 -14.75
CA ASN A 92 2.24 -12.73 -13.63
C ASN A 92 2.21 -11.60 -12.61
N PRO A 93 1.17 -10.75 -12.61
CA PRO A 93 1.01 -9.67 -11.64
C PRO A 93 1.01 -10.13 -10.18
N GLY A 94 0.56 -11.36 -9.93
CA GLY A 94 0.57 -11.97 -8.60
C GLY A 94 1.99 -12.14 -8.06
N SER A 95 2.94 -12.54 -8.91
CA SER A 95 4.36 -12.66 -8.52
C SER A 95 4.97 -11.31 -8.18
N ALA A 96 4.69 -10.27 -8.98
CA ALA A 96 5.13 -8.91 -8.67
C ALA A 96 4.59 -8.44 -7.30
N LYS A 97 3.31 -8.69 -7.04
CA LYS A 97 2.68 -8.34 -5.76
C LYS A 97 3.22 -9.14 -4.59
N ALA A 98 3.53 -10.42 -4.78
CA ALA A 98 4.17 -11.24 -3.75
C ALA A 98 5.52 -10.65 -3.30
N ILE A 99 6.32 -10.17 -4.25
CA ILE A 99 7.58 -9.49 -3.93
C ILE A 99 7.33 -8.16 -3.20
N VAL A 100 6.37 -7.35 -3.67
CA VAL A 100 6.01 -6.09 -2.99
C VAL A 100 5.53 -6.35 -1.55
N ASN A 101 4.83 -7.45 -1.31
CA ASN A 101 4.34 -7.81 0.02
C ASN A 101 5.45 -8.18 1.03
N LEU A 102 6.72 -8.31 0.60
CA LEU A 102 7.86 -8.36 1.51
C LEU A 102 7.95 -7.12 2.41
N ASN A 103 7.29 -6.02 2.02
CA ASN A 103 7.16 -4.82 2.86
C ASN A 103 6.58 -5.14 4.25
N THR A 104 5.71 -6.15 4.36
CA THR A 104 5.14 -6.59 5.65
C THR A 104 6.23 -7.10 6.60
N ALA A 105 7.16 -7.91 6.09
CA ALA A 105 8.30 -8.40 6.86
C ALA A 105 9.25 -7.26 7.25
N LEU A 106 9.55 -6.37 6.30
CA LEU A 106 10.39 -5.20 6.54
C LEU A 106 9.76 -4.26 7.57
N THR A 107 8.46 -3.98 7.45
CA THR A 107 7.73 -3.14 8.40
C THR A 107 7.74 -3.75 9.80
N PHE A 108 7.60 -5.07 9.93
CA PHE A 108 7.68 -5.73 11.22
C PHE A 108 9.08 -5.58 11.83
N ILE A 109 10.14 -5.84 11.08
CA ILE A 109 11.52 -5.68 11.53
C ILE A 109 11.77 -4.23 11.97
N LEU A 110 11.42 -3.26 11.11
CA LEU A 110 11.58 -1.84 11.42
C LEU A 110 10.76 -1.41 12.65
N SER A 111 9.58 -1.99 12.87
CA SER A 111 8.76 -1.68 14.05
C SER A 111 9.41 -2.12 15.36
N ILE A 112 10.15 -3.21 15.33
CA ILE A 112 10.92 -3.67 16.50
C ILE A 112 12.03 -2.65 16.81
N TYR A 113 12.82 -2.28 15.80
CA TYR A 113 13.99 -1.42 15.98
C TYR A 113 13.61 0.06 16.21
N LEU A 114 12.70 0.61 15.40
CA LEU A 114 12.38 2.05 15.44
C LEU A 114 11.30 2.40 16.46
N LEU A 115 10.36 1.48 16.71
CA LEU A 115 9.21 1.74 17.60
C LEU A 115 9.32 0.94 18.92
N ASN A 116 10.43 0.22 19.15
CA ASN A 116 10.65 -0.60 20.35
C ASN A 116 9.48 -1.54 20.67
N LYS A 117 8.83 -2.10 19.63
CA LYS A 117 7.71 -3.02 19.82
C LYS A 117 8.18 -4.41 20.22
N LYS A 118 7.48 -5.00 21.20
CA LYS A 118 7.73 -6.38 21.61
C LYS A 118 7.32 -7.35 20.49
N TYR A 119 8.09 -8.41 20.32
CA TYR A 119 7.82 -9.48 19.38
C TYR A 119 7.77 -10.83 20.08
N THR A 120 7.07 -11.78 19.46
CA THR A 120 7.04 -13.18 19.88
C THR A 120 7.78 -14.02 18.84
N TYR A 121 8.47 -15.06 19.25
CA TYR A 121 9.12 -16.01 18.32
C TYR A 121 8.15 -16.55 17.26
N LYS A 122 6.89 -16.77 17.65
CA LYS A 122 5.83 -17.18 16.73
C LYS A 122 5.63 -16.17 15.59
N ASN A 123 5.62 -14.87 15.90
CA ASN A 123 5.44 -13.82 14.89
C ASN A 123 6.66 -13.76 13.94
N LEU A 124 7.86 -13.96 14.48
CA LEU A 124 9.09 -13.97 13.71
C LEU A 124 9.11 -15.16 12.73
N LEU A 125 8.70 -16.33 13.18
CA LEU A 125 8.58 -17.53 12.34
C LEU A 125 7.54 -17.35 11.24
N LEU A 126 6.36 -16.79 11.53
CA LEU A 126 5.33 -16.53 10.54
C LEU A 126 5.81 -15.57 9.45
N ILE A 127 6.55 -14.54 9.81
CA ILE A 127 7.11 -13.59 8.84
C ILE A 127 8.16 -14.25 7.96
N LEU A 128 9.00 -15.10 8.53
CA LEU A 128 9.99 -15.86 7.77
C LEU A 128 9.30 -16.76 6.74
N VAL A 129 8.19 -17.41 7.10
CA VAL A 129 7.37 -18.19 6.15
C VAL A 129 6.84 -17.30 5.02
N ILE A 130 6.30 -16.11 5.32
CA ILE A 130 5.82 -15.17 4.30
C ILE A 130 6.95 -14.80 3.33
N VAL A 131 8.14 -14.51 3.83
CA VAL A 131 9.31 -14.17 3.01
C VAL A 131 9.67 -15.32 2.08
N VAL A 132 9.82 -16.54 2.62
CA VAL A 132 10.19 -17.72 1.84
C VAL A 132 9.15 -18.00 0.75
N VAL A 133 7.87 -18.01 1.10
CA VAL A 133 6.79 -18.25 0.13
C VAL A 133 6.77 -17.16 -0.96
N SER A 134 6.96 -15.90 -0.59
CA SER A 134 7.00 -14.80 -1.57
C SER A 134 8.18 -14.93 -2.55
N LEU A 135 9.32 -15.45 -2.11
CA LEU A 135 10.48 -15.68 -2.97
C LEU A 135 10.33 -16.91 -3.86
N LEU A 136 9.56 -17.92 -3.42
CA LEU A 136 9.29 -19.13 -4.21
C LEU A 136 8.23 -18.92 -5.30
N LEU A 137 7.44 -17.86 -5.24
CA LEU A 137 6.46 -17.49 -6.27
C LEU A 137 7.07 -16.80 -7.50
N ARG A 138 8.36 -17.01 -7.71
CA ARG A 138 9.15 -16.41 -8.78
C ARG A 138 8.90 -17.04 -10.15
#